data_6f26da70930033aaa755c87cc06999ad
#
_entry.id   6f26da70930033aaa755c87cc06999ad
#
_cell.length_a   1.000
_cell.length_b   1.000
_cell.length_c   1.000
_cell.angle_alpha   90.00
_cell.angle_beta   90.00
_cell.angle_gamma   90.00
#
_symmetry.space_group_name_H-M   'P 1'
#
loop_
_entity.id
_entity.type
_entity.pdbx_description
1 polymer ?
#
loop_
_entity_poly.entity_id
_entity_poly.type
_entity_poly.pdbx_seq_one_letter_code
_entity_poly.pdbx_strand_id
1 'polypeptide(L)'
;EKYIGSLPTAKKAGNVYTDDKIRPVKGGVENDFRVKMEQPKVSVFVGFSGDCKYDMKNQVIASYLSQALRNRYLKSIREEKGGTYGVSASVMLAPRIDEYTVQVMFDTNEQMADELTEIVFAEIEKIAKEGPLAEDMEKTREYENKNYAKTIEQNGWWSATLSQFYEYNINRVEEYLPAVNGVTSADVQAMAKKILSDGNLIKVVMRPEK
;
A
#
# COMPACT_ATOMS: atom_id res chain seq x y z
N GLU A 1 -18.52 -32.65 -0.74
CA GLU A 1 -18.11 -34.02 -0.33
C GLU A 1 -18.04 -34.97 -1.53
N LYS A 2 -19.08 -35.09 -2.38
CA LYS A 2 -19.16 -36.08 -3.46
C LYS A 2 -17.98 -36.07 -4.47
N TYR A 3 -17.40 -34.91 -4.75
CA TYR A 3 -16.31 -34.79 -5.72
C TYR A 3 -14.93 -34.62 -5.08
N ILE A 4 -14.79 -33.77 -4.08
CA ILE A 4 -13.51 -33.50 -3.44
C ILE A 4 -13.25 -34.49 -2.30
N GLY A 5 -14.28 -34.82 -1.51
CA GLY A 5 -14.16 -35.76 -0.40
C GLY A 5 -13.98 -37.24 -0.80
N SER A 6 -14.22 -37.56 -2.09
CA SER A 6 -13.97 -38.89 -2.66
C SER A 6 -12.60 -39.05 -3.32
N LEU A 7 -11.78 -37.99 -3.37
CA LEU A 7 -10.42 -38.11 -3.87
C LEU A 7 -9.58 -38.99 -2.94
N PRO A 8 -8.75 -39.90 -3.49
CA PRO A 8 -7.90 -40.74 -2.68
C PRO A 8 -6.94 -39.88 -1.85
N THR A 9 -7.08 -39.94 -0.53
CA THR A 9 -6.14 -39.29 0.39
C THR A 9 -4.93 -40.19 0.55
N ALA A 10 -3.79 -39.79 -0.03
CA ALA A 10 -2.53 -40.37 0.33
C ALA A 10 -2.23 -40.09 1.81
N LYS A 11 -1.70 -41.06 2.54
CA LYS A 11 -1.13 -40.85 3.87
C LYS A 11 -0.23 -39.63 3.80
N LYS A 12 -0.43 -38.64 4.68
CA LYS A 12 0.31 -37.38 4.81
C LYS A 12 1.71 -37.45 4.22
N ALA A 13 1.88 -36.97 3.02
CA ALA A 13 3.15 -36.39 2.65
C ALA A 13 3.26 -35.13 3.53
N GLY A 14 4.17 -35.13 4.48
CA GLY A 14 4.48 -33.91 5.23
C GLY A 14 4.89 -32.86 4.17
N ASN A 15 4.08 -31.83 4.01
CA ASN A 15 4.51 -30.72 3.19
C ASN A 15 5.72 -30.09 3.88
N VAL A 16 6.91 -30.40 3.38
CA VAL A 16 8.10 -29.67 3.77
C VAL A 16 8.01 -28.33 3.03
N TYR A 17 7.50 -27.33 3.73
CA TYR A 17 7.57 -25.96 3.23
C TYR A 17 9.00 -25.47 3.48
N THR A 18 9.75 -25.31 2.42
CA THR A 18 10.97 -24.47 2.44
C THR A 18 10.53 -23.02 2.57
N ASP A 19 11.23 -22.23 3.37
CA ASP A 19 10.97 -20.80 3.49
C ASP A 19 11.54 -20.07 2.26
N ASP A 20 10.85 -20.21 1.14
CA ASP A 20 11.16 -19.53 -0.13
C ASP A 20 10.54 -18.12 -0.18
N LYS A 21 10.31 -17.50 0.97
CA LYS A 21 9.69 -16.18 1.05
C LYS A 21 10.57 -15.14 0.38
N ILE A 22 10.04 -14.52 -0.66
CA ILE A 22 10.64 -13.35 -1.26
C ILE A 22 10.50 -12.20 -0.26
N ARG A 23 11.64 -11.60 0.10
CA ARG A 23 11.69 -10.44 0.99
C ARG A 23 12.08 -9.20 0.20
N PRO A 24 11.55 -8.01 0.56
CA PRO A 24 12.05 -6.75 0.04
C PRO A 24 13.55 -6.58 0.34
N VAL A 25 14.24 -5.90 -0.55
CA VAL A 25 15.66 -5.56 -0.35
C VAL A 25 15.76 -4.60 0.82
N LYS A 26 16.71 -4.86 1.74
CA LYS A 26 16.98 -3.96 2.86
C LYS A 26 17.94 -2.84 2.45
N GLY A 27 17.72 -1.66 3.03
CA GLY A 27 18.52 -0.46 2.73
C GLY A 27 18.00 0.29 1.51
N GLY A 28 18.79 1.22 0.99
CA GLY A 28 18.44 2.06 -0.15
C GLY A 28 18.95 1.47 -1.47
N VAL A 29 18.07 1.38 -2.46
CA VAL A 29 18.41 1.03 -3.85
C VAL A 29 17.87 2.12 -4.77
N GLU A 30 18.77 2.72 -5.54
CA GLU A 30 18.41 3.71 -6.55
C GLU A 30 18.87 3.25 -7.92
N ASN A 31 18.00 3.38 -8.90
CA ASN A 31 18.30 3.07 -10.30
C ASN A 31 17.68 4.13 -11.21
N ASP A 32 18.53 4.86 -11.91
CA ASP A 32 18.12 5.83 -12.94
C ASP A 32 18.70 5.36 -14.27
N PHE A 33 17.86 5.02 -15.23
CA PHE A 33 18.28 4.44 -16.50
C PHE A 33 17.47 4.96 -17.68
N ARG A 34 18.01 4.80 -18.87
CA ARG A 34 17.40 5.26 -20.13
C ARG A 34 17.03 4.09 -21.02
N VAL A 35 15.89 4.23 -21.68
CA VAL A 35 15.40 3.25 -22.65
C VAL A 35 14.81 3.94 -23.88
N LYS A 36 14.87 3.27 -25.01
CA LYS A 36 14.23 3.74 -26.23
C LYS A 36 12.71 3.64 -26.09
N MET A 37 12.00 4.73 -26.33
CA MET A 37 10.53 4.80 -26.21
C MET A 37 9.95 5.45 -27.47
N GLU A 38 8.78 4.97 -27.91
CA GLU A 38 8.03 5.60 -28.99
C GLU A 38 7.41 6.95 -28.53
N GLN A 39 6.94 7.01 -27.29
CA GLN A 39 6.43 8.23 -26.67
C GLN A 39 7.33 8.58 -25.49
N PRO A 40 8.16 9.63 -25.61
CA PRO A 40 9.08 10.03 -24.56
C PRO A 40 8.34 10.45 -23.28
N LYS A 41 8.60 9.75 -22.18
CA LYS A 41 8.12 10.09 -20.84
C LYS A 41 9.12 9.58 -19.80
N VAL A 42 9.06 10.16 -18.62
CA VAL A 42 9.77 9.63 -17.45
C VAL A 42 8.77 8.90 -16.57
N SER A 43 9.06 7.65 -16.23
CA SER A 43 8.28 6.89 -15.24
C SER A 43 9.07 6.79 -13.95
N VAL A 44 8.44 7.20 -12.85
CA VAL A 44 9.04 7.18 -11.51
C VAL A 44 8.31 6.17 -10.64
N PHE A 45 9.09 5.34 -9.97
CA PHE A 45 8.66 4.43 -8.93
C PHE A 45 9.43 4.72 -7.64
N VAL A 46 8.70 4.96 -6.55
CA VAL A 46 9.25 5.06 -5.20
C VAL A 46 8.57 4.02 -4.33
N GLY A 47 9.34 3.12 -3.75
CA GLY A 47 8.87 2.06 -2.88
C GLY A 47 9.56 2.10 -1.52
N PHE A 48 8.76 1.87 -0.45
CA PHE A 48 9.30 1.63 0.89
C PHE A 48 8.79 0.28 1.39
N SER A 49 9.55 -0.32 2.30
CA SER A 49 9.15 -1.57 2.95
C SER A 49 9.68 -1.65 4.38
N GLY A 50 9.05 -2.50 5.18
CA GLY A 50 9.47 -2.75 6.55
C GLY A 50 8.53 -3.71 7.27
N ASP A 51 8.91 -4.11 8.46
CA ASP A 51 8.14 -5.06 9.26
C ASP A 51 6.83 -4.41 9.75
N CYS A 52 5.72 -5.11 9.59
CA CYS A 52 4.43 -4.71 10.12
C CYS A 52 3.53 -5.93 10.28
N LYS A 53 3.04 -6.15 11.50
CA LYS A 53 2.13 -7.25 11.77
C LYS A 53 0.89 -7.16 10.88
N TYR A 54 0.52 -8.30 10.28
CA TYR A 54 -0.70 -8.41 9.50
C TYR A 54 -1.90 -8.65 10.42
N ASP A 55 -2.54 -7.58 10.83
CA ASP A 55 -3.80 -7.60 11.58
C ASP A 55 -4.79 -6.57 11.04
N MET A 56 -6.04 -6.63 11.47
CA MET A 56 -7.09 -5.75 10.95
C MET A 56 -6.81 -4.28 11.22
N LYS A 57 -6.30 -3.93 12.40
CA LYS A 57 -5.98 -2.53 12.73
C LYS A 57 -4.92 -1.96 11.78
N ASN A 58 -3.83 -2.69 11.57
CA ASN A 58 -2.75 -2.24 10.69
C ASN A 58 -3.18 -2.17 9.22
N GLN A 59 -4.04 -3.10 8.75
CA GLN A 59 -4.64 -3.02 7.41
C GLN A 59 -5.45 -1.73 7.22
N VAL A 60 -6.26 -1.36 8.22
CA VAL A 60 -7.05 -0.13 8.17
C VAL A 60 -6.15 1.12 8.26
N ILE A 61 -5.14 1.14 9.13
CA ILE A 61 -4.15 2.24 9.18
C ILE A 61 -3.48 2.43 7.81
N ALA A 62 -3.07 1.33 7.16
CA ALA A 62 -2.47 1.37 5.82
C ALA A 62 -3.44 1.95 4.76
N SER A 63 -4.74 1.60 4.83
CA SER A 63 -5.78 2.17 3.97
C SER A 63 -5.91 3.69 4.18
N TYR A 64 -5.96 4.15 5.42
CA TYR A 64 -6.04 5.58 5.75
C TYR A 64 -4.80 6.35 5.28
N LEU A 65 -3.60 5.81 5.50
CA LEU A 65 -2.37 6.42 5.01
C LEU A 65 -2.33 6.46 3.49
N SER A 66 -2.76 5.39 2.81
CA SER A 66 -2.87 5.36 1.34
C SER A 66 -3.78 6.48 0.82
N GLN A 67 -4.91 6.70 1.48
CA GLN A 67 -5.85 7.74 1.07
C GLN A 67 -5.29 9.14 1.33
N ALA A 68 -4.67 9.36 2.50
CA ALA A 68 -4.03 10.62 2.83
C ALA A 68 -2.90 10.97 1.84
N LEU A 69 -2.06 10.00 1.48
CA LEU A 69 -1.01 10.19 0.47
C LEU A 69 -1.60 10.51 -0.91
N ARG A 70 -2.62 9.77 -1.35
CA ARG A 70 -3.27 10.03 -2.63
C ARG A 70 -3.83 11.45 -2.72
N ASN A 71 -4.51 11.91 -1.67
CA ASN A 71 -5.09 13.25 -1.64
C ASN A 71 -3.99 14.33 -1.68
N ARG A 72 -2.90 14.14 -0.93
CA ARG A 72 -1.76 15.06 -0.93
C ARG A 72 -1.06 15.13 -2.28
N TYR A 73 -0.76 13.98 -2.89
CA TYR A 73 -0.12 13.93 -4.20
C TYR A 73 -1.02 14.46 -5.32
N LEU A 74 -2.33 14.23 -5.24
CA LEU A 74 -3.27 14.83 -6.19
C LEU A 74 -3.15 16.36 -6.16
N LYS A 75 -3.11 16.93 -4.97
CA LYS A 75 -2.97 18.38 -4.78
C LYS A 75 -1.59 18.89 -5.18
N SER A 76 -0.52 18.38 -4.56
CA SER A 76 0.84 18.93 -4.71
C SER A 76 1.48 18.61 -6.05
N ILE A 77 1.26 17.42 -6.62
CA ILE A 77 1.90 16.98 -7.86
C ILE A 77 1.03 17.30 -9.09
N ARG A 78 -0.26 16.97 -9.03
CA ARG A 78 -1.14 17.14 -10.19
C ARG A 78 -1.71 18.55 -10.30
N GLU A 79 -2.30 19.09 -9.23
CA GLU A 79 -3.01 20.37 -9.29
C GLU A 79 -2.06 21.58 -9.23
N GLU A 80 -1.09 21.57 -8.30
CA GLU A 80 -0.18 22.71 -8.12
C GLU A 80 0.94 22.74 -9.16
N LYS A 81 1.49 21.58 -9.54
CA LYS A 81 2.60 21.49 -10.50
C LYS A 81 2.15 21.19 -11.93
N GLY A 82 1.03 20.51 -12.11
CA GLY A 82 0.55 20.13 -13.45
C GLY A 82 1.48 19.16 -14.19
N GLY A 83 2.40 18.52 -13.48
CA GLY A 83 3.49 17.74 -14.03
C GLY A 83 3.14 16.28 -14.39
N THR A 84 1.94 15.85 -14.08
CA THR A 84 1.48 14.48 -14.36
C THR A 84 -0.02 14.41 -14.57
N TYR A 85 -0.47 13.39 -15.29
CA TYR A 85 -1.90 13.07 -15.43
C TYR A 85 -2.46 12.39 -14.18
N GLY A 86 -1.63 11.76 -13.37
CA GLY A 86 -2.03 11.11 -12.13
C GLY A 86 -0.87 10.51 -11.37
N VAL A 87 -1.04 10.43 -10.05
CA VAL A 87 -0.11 9.77 -9.13
C VAL A 87 -0.85 8.63 -8.44
N SER A 88 -0.28 7.44 -8.49
CA SER A 88 -0.74 6.29 -7.76
C SER A 88 0.04 6.18 -6.45
N ALA A 89 -0.66 6.03 -5.33
CA ALA A 89 -0.05 5.76 -4.03
C ALA A 89 -0.83 4.65 -3.31
N SER A 90 -0.12 3.69 -2.75
CA SER A 90 -0.70 2.61 -1.96
C SER A 90 0.22 2.15 -0.84
N VAL A 91 -0.37 1.80 0.28
CA VAL A 91 0.28 1.13 1.41
C VAL A 91 -0.41 -0.21 1.60
N MET A 92 0.32 -1.29 1.51
CA MET A 92 -0.21 -2.66 1.58
C MET A 92 0.55 -3.46 2.62
N LEU A 93 -0.13 -4.42 3.24
CA LEU A 93 0.48 -5.38 4.16
C LEU A 93 0.52 -6.76 3.51
N ALA A 94 1.66 -7.44 3.66
CA ALA A 94 1.87 -8.79 3.17
C ALA A 94 1.60 -9.81 4.29
N PRO A 95 0.53 -10.62 4.20
CA PRO A 95 0.05 -11.42 5.31
C PRO A 95 0.97 -12.58 5.72
N ARG A 96 1.83 -13.04 4.80
CA ARG A 96 2.69 -14.21 5.04
C ARG A 96 4.05 -13.87 5.64
N ILE A 97 4.42 -12.61 5.60
CA ILE A 97 5.76 -12.16 5.99
C ILE A 97 5.74 -11.03 7.01
N ASP A 98 4.55 -10.59 7.43
CA ASP A 98 4.37 -9.47 8.38
C ASP A 98 5.17 -8.22 7.98
N GLU A 99 5.04 -7.83 6.71
CA GLU A 99 5.70 -6.65 6.15
C GLU A 99 4.68 -5.70 5.52
N TYR A 100 5.00 -4.42 5.54
CA TYR A 100 4.31 -3.44 4.71
C TYR A 100 5.13 -3.11 3.46
N THR A 101 4.44 -2.70 2.40
CA THR A 101 5.03 -2.05 1.24
C THR A 101 4.28 -0.77 0.93
N VAL A 102 5.02 0.30 0.66
CA VAL A 102 4.50 1.55 0.10
C VAL A 102 4.95 1.63 -1.34
N GLN A 103 4.04 1.99 -2.23
CA GLN A 103 4.35 2.18 -3.64
C GLN A 103 3.78 3.51 -4.10
N VAL A 104 4.62 4.36 -4.67
CA VAL A 104 4.23 5.60 -5.33
C VAL A 104 4.72 5.55 -6.76
N MET A 105 3.82 5.79 -7.71
CA MET A 105 4.14 5.73 -9.14
C MET A 105 3.48 6.89 -9.87
N PHE A 106 4.24 7.50 -10.78
CA PHE A 106 3.72 8.52 -11.69
C PHE A 106 4.57 8.60 -12.98
N ASP A 107 3.94 9.10 -14.03
CA ASP A 107 4.61 9.45 -15.27
C ASP A 107 4.69 10.99 -15.39
N THR A 108 5.80 11.51 -15.94
CA THR A 108 6.01 12.94 -16.11
C THR A 108 6.96 13.21 -17.28
N ASN A 109 7.33 14.48 -17.47
CA ASN A 109 8.40 14.88 -18.39
C ASN A 109 9.77 14.93 -17.71
N GLU A 110 10.84 15.02 -18.50
CA GLU A 110 12.22 14.97 -17.99
C GLU A 110 12.57 16.17 -17.08
N GLN A 111 11.97 17.34 -17.34
CA GLN A 111 12.26 18.56 -16.59
C GLN A 111 11.68 18.54 -15.16
N MET A 112 10.59 17.80 -14.94
CA MET A 112 9.87 17.79 -13.68
C MET A 112 10.14 16.54 -12.83
N ALA A 113 10.76 15.50 -13.40
CA ALA A 113 10.89 14.21 -12.75
C ALA A 113 11.56 14.29 -11.36
N ASP A 114 12.64 15.02 -11.24
CA ASP A 114 13.39 15.13 -10.00
C ASP A 114 12.61 15.96 -8.96
N GLU A 115 12.04 17.10 -9.36
CA GLU A 115 11.22 17.94 -8.47
C GLU A 115 10.00 17.19 -7.94
N LEU A 116 9.27 16.47 -8.81
CA LEU A 116 8.09 15.70 -8.38
C LEU A 116 8.46 14.53 -7.49
N THR A 117 9.64 13.93 -7.69
CA THR A 117 10.16 12.87 -6.81
C THR A 117 10.46 13.41 -5.41
N GLU A 118 11.05 14.61 -5.30
CA GLU A 118 11.27 15.27 -4.00
C GLU A 118 9.95 15.56 -3.27
N ILE A 119 8.91 15.96 -4.00
CA ILE A 119 7.57 16.17 -3.43
C ILE A 119 7.01 14.86 -2.85
N VAL A 120 7.27 13.70 -3.48
CA VAL A 120 6.84 12.41 -2.92
C VAL A 120 7.40 12.20 -1.51
N PHE A 121 8.69 12.44 -1.30
CA PHE A 121 9.31 12.32 0.02
C PHE A 121 8.80 13.38 0.99
N ALA A 122 8.72 14.63 0.57
CA ALA A 122 8.27 15.75 1.39
C ALA A 122 6.84 15.53 1.95
N GLU A 123 5.92 14.98 1.16
CA GLU A 123 4.55 14.73 1.64
C GLU A 123 4.47 13.58 2.65
N ILE A 124 5.29 12.52 2.51
CA ILE A 124 5.40 11.46 3.52
C ILE A 124 5.99 12.05 4.82
N GLU A 125 7.06 12.83 4.73
CA GLU A 125 7.69 13.52 5.87
C GLU A 125 6.70 14.44 6.58
N LYS A 126 5.88 15.16 5.82
CA LYS A 126 4.86 16.05 6.36
C LYS A 126 3.79 15.29 7.15
N ILE A 127 3.32 14.13 6.64
CA ILE A 127 2.41 13.27 7.42
C ILE A 127 3.12 12.72 8.66
N ALA A 128 4.37 12.32 8.56
CA ALA A 128 5.15 11.83 9.71
C ALA A 128 5.34 12.91 10.79
N LYS A 129 5.50 14.17 10.41
CA LYS A 129 5.71 15.30 11.32
C LYS A 129 4.42 15.85 11.91
N GLU A 130 3.41 16.08 11.07
CA GLU A 130 2.21 16.83 11.39
C GLU A 130 0.96 15.95 11.53
N GLY A 131 1.01 14.71 11.04
CA GLY A 131 -0.14 13.83 10.89
C GLY A 131 -0.91 14.07 9.59
N PRO A 132 -1.88 13.18 9.27
CA PRO A 132 -2.82 13.39 8.18
C PRO A 132 -3.76 14.56 8.49
N LEU A 133 -4.36 15.14 7.46
CA LEU A 133 -5.38 16.18 7.66
C LEU A 133 -6.63 15.57 8.32
N ALA A 134 -7.23 16.29 9.26
CA ALA A 134 -8.45 15.83 9.95
C ALA A 134 -9.59 15.58 8.96
N GLU A 135 -9.69 16.41 7.92
CA GLU A 135 -10.69 16.25 6.85
C GLU A 135 -10.49 14.94 6.07
N ASP A 136 -9.24 14.55 5.77
CA ASP A 136 -8.93 13.29 5.07
C ASP A 136 -9.31 12.08 5.93
N MET A 137 -9.06 12.15 7.24
CA MET A 137 -9.44 11.12 8.20
C MET A 137 -10.95 10.92 8.23
N GLU A 138 -11.70 12.01 8.31
CA GLU A 138 -13.17 11.96 8.39
C GLU A 138 -13.79 11.45 7.08
N LYS A 139 -13.37 12.00 5.94
CA LYS A 139 -13.83 11.54 4.62
C LYS A 139 -13.55 10.05 4.39
N THR A 140 -12.38 9.58 4.80
CA THR A 140 -12.03 8.15 4.68
C THR A 140 -12.93 7.30 5.57
N ARG A 141 -13.15 7.72 6.82
CA ARG A 141 -14.04 7.02 7.76
C ARG A 141 -15.46 6.92 7.23
N GLU A 142 -16.01 8.03 6.76
CA GLU A 142 -17.36 8.05 6.16
C GLU A 142 -17.46 7.15 4.94
N TYR A 143 -16.47 7.20 4.05
CA TYR A 143 -16.43 6.37 2.86
C TYR A 143 -16.41 4.88 3.22
N GLU A 144 -15.52 4.47 4.13
CA GLU A 144 -15.38 3.06 4.53
C GLU A 144 -16.66 2.53 5.22
N ASN A 145 -17.28 3.33 6.10
CA ASN A 145 -18.56 2.97 6.73
C ASN A 145 -19.68 2.79 5.68
N LYS A 146 -19.81 3.74 4.74
CA LYS A 146 -20.83 3.66 3.66
C LYS A 146 -20.54 2.49 2.70
N ASN A 147 -19.27 2.28 2.37
CA ASN A 147 -18.86 1.23 1.44
C ASN A 147 -19.05 -0.17 2.04
N TYR A 148 -18.80 -0.33 3.34
CA TYR A 148 -18.97 -1.61 4.04
C TYR A 148 -20.39 -2.18 3.85
N ALA A 149 -21.41 -1.37 4.03
CA ALA A 149 -22.81 -1.80 3.86
C ALA A 149 -23.12 -2.35 2.44
N LYS A 150 -22.42 -1.85 1.43
CA LYS A 150 -22.56 -2.32 0.04
C LYS A 150 -21.72 -3.57 -0.24
N THR A 151 -20.53 -3.63 0.33
CA THR A 151 -19.60 -4.72 0.04
C THR A 151 -19.99 -6.04 0.69
N ILE A 152 -20.64 -6.02 1.86
CA ILE A 152 -21.14 -7.24 2.52
C ILE A 152 -22.24 -7.96 1.73
N GLU A 153 -22.85 -7.30 0.75
CA GLU A 153 -23.82 -7.93 -0.16
C GLU A 153 -23.13 -8.71 -1.30
N GLN A 154 -21.81 -8.56 -1.46
CA GLN A 154 -21.06 -9.13 -2.58
C GLN A 154 -20.39 -10.46 -2.20
N ASN A 155 -20.56 -11.49 -3.03
CA ASN A 155 -19.91 -12.80 -2.83
C ASN A 155 -18.37 -12.69 -2.73
N GLY A 156 -17.74 -11.77 -3.47
CA GLY A 156 -16.29 -11.55 -3.43
C GLY A 156 -15.80 -11.10 -2.06
N TRP A 157 -16.59 -10.26 -1.37
CA TRP A 157 -16.26 -9.85 -0.01
C TRP A 157 -16.26 -11.03 0.98
N TRP A 158 -17.27 -11.91 0.89
CA TRP A 158 -17.38 -13.10 1.73
C TRP A 158 -16.26 -14.10 1.45
N SER A 159 -15.92 -14.31 0.18
CA SER A 159 -14.79 -15.18 -0.19
C SER A 159 -13.47 -14.68 0.43
N ALA A 160 -13.18 -13.38 0.31
CA ALA A 160 -11.99 -12.78 0.91
C ALA A 160 -12.01 -12.83 2.44
N THR A 161 -13.18 -12.61 3.07
CA THR A 161 -13.37 -12.67 4.52
C THR A 161 -13.13 -14.06 5.06
N LEU A 162 -13.68 -15.08 4.40
CA LEU A 162 -13.46 -16.49 4.79
C LEU A 162 -11.99 -16.89 4.61
N SER A 163 -11.34 -16.49 3.53
CA SER A 163 -9.91 -16.74 3.34
C SER A 163 -9.08 -16.11 4.46
N GLN A 164 -9.34 -14.85 4.80
CA GLN A 164 -8.63 -14.17 5.91
C GLN A 164 -8.86 -14.86 7.26
N PHE A 165 -10.08 -15.33 7.51
CA PHE A 165 -10.39 -16.04 8.73
C PHE A 165 -9.64 -17.36 8.84
N TYR A 166 -9.70 -18.22 7.80
CA TYR A 166 -9.07 -19.54 7.83
C TYR A 166 -7.54 -19.51 7.68
N GLU A 167 -6.99 -18.54 6.96
CA GLU A 167 -5.55 -18.47 6.73
C GLU A 167 -4.81 -17.69 7.83
N TYR A 168 -5.42 -16.61 8.36
CA TYR A 168 -4.76 -15.66 9.25
C TYR A 168 -5.46 -15.46 10.59
N ASN A 169 -6.57 -16.15 10.84
CA ASN A 169 -7.41 -16.00 12.05
C ASN A 169 -7.88 -14.56 12.28
N ILE A 170 -8.22 -13.85 11.20
CA ILE A 170 -8.75 -12.48 11.23
C ILE A 170 -10.25 -12.53 11.01
N ASN A 171 -11.04 -12.15 12.02
CA ASN A 171 -12.48 -12.05 11.91
C ASN A 171 -12.90 -10.67 11.36
N ARG A 172 -12.83 -10.53 10.04
CA ARG A 172 -13.14 -9.27 9.37
C ARG A 172 -14.55 -8.76 9.66
N VAL A 173 -15.52 -9.66 9.87
CA VAL A 173 -16.91 -9.27 10.19
C VAL A 173 -17.00 -8.51 11.50
N GLU A 174 -16.27 -8.94 12.51
CA GLU A 174 -16.28 -8.34 13.85
C GLU A 174 -15.25 -7.22 13.99
N GLU A 175 -14.11 -7.30 13.30
CA GLU A 175 -12.96 -6.44 13.54
C GLU A 175 -12.93 -5.20 12.62
N TYR A 176 -13.51 -5.26 11.39
CA TYR A 176 -13.29 -4.21 10.39
C TYR A 176 -13.87 -2.86 10.80
N LEU A 177 -15.18 -2.79 11.10
CA LEU A 177 -15.81 -1.51 11.47
C LEU A 177 -15.28 -0.92 12.79
N PRO A 178 -15.03 -1.73 13.86
CA PRO A 178 -14.32 -1.22 15.03
C PRO A 178 -12.95 -0.64 14.70
N ALA A 179 -12.16 -1.29 13.82
CA ALA A 179 -10.87 -0.76 13.38
C ALA A 179 -11.03 0.56 12.60
N VAL A 180 -11.94 0.61 11.61
CA VAL A 180 -12.23 1.82 10.82
C VAL A 180 -12.58 3.00 11.73
N ASN A 181 -13.45 2.80 12.72
CA ASN A 181 -13.89 3.85 13.61
C ASN A 181 -12.89 4.18 14.74
N GLY A 182 -11.99 3.23 15.06
CA GLY A 182 -10.99 3.37 16.11
C GLY A 182 -9.64 3.93 15.66
N VAL A 183 -9.34 3.95 14.36
CA VAL A 183 -8.07 4.51 13.85
C VAL A 183 -8.02 6.02 14.07
N THR A 184 -6.91 6.47 14.64
CA THR A 184 -6.64 7.87 14.96
C THR A 184 -5.61 8.51 14.03
N SER A 185 -5.55 9.84 14.01
CA SER A 185 -4.49 10.58 13.31
C SER A 185 -3.08 10.17 13.79
N ALA A 186 -2.94 9.90 15.10
CA ALA A 186 -1.68 9.46 15.69
C ALA A 186 -1.24 8.07 15.19
N ASP A 187 -2.17 7.14 14.96
CA ASP A 187 -1.86 5.82 14.39
C ASP A 187 -1.30 5.97 12.96
N VAL A 188 -1.94 6.78 12.12
CA VAL A 188 -1.51 7.04 10.74
C VAL A 188 -0.16 7.77 10.71
N GLN A 189 0.03 8.76 11.59
CA GLN A 189 1.29 9.47 11.76
C GLN A 189 2.42 8.52 12.19
N ALA A 190 2.15 7.62 13.12
CA ALA A 190 3.12 6.62 13.59
C ALA A 190 3.56 5.69 12.45
N MET A 191 2.64 5.27 11.59
CA MET A 191 2.98 4.46 10.42
C MET A 191 3.86 5.23 9.43
N ALA A 192 3.55 6.50 9.16
CA ALA A 192 4.39 7.33 8.29
C ALA A 192 5.81 7.53 8.88
N LYS A 193 5.93 7.75 10.20
CA LYS A 193 7.23 7.81 10.90
C LYS A 193 8.00 6.51 10.74
N LYS A 194 7.33 5.37 10.92
CA LYS A 194 7.93 4.05 10.78
C LYS A 194 8.48 3.84 9.37
N ILE A 195 7.73 4.19 8.32
CA ILE A 195 8.15 4.08 6.91
C ILE A 195 9.49 4.81 6.70
N LEU A 196 9.63 6.02 7.21
CA LEU A 196 10.87 6.80 7.09
C LEU A 196 12.01 6.22 7.94
N SER A 197 11.71 5.71 9.14
CA SER A 197 12.73 5.19 10.07
C SER A 197 13.28 3.82 9.68
N ASP A 198 12.49 2.98 8.99
CA ASP A 198 12.93 1.65 8.58
C ASP A 198 14.01 1.72 7.48
N GLY A 199 14.08 2.83 6.73
CA GLY A 199 15.16 3.13 5.80
C GLY A 199 15.27 2.21 4.58
N ASN A 200 14.29 1.35 4.33
CA ASN A 200 14.25 0.51 3.15
C ASN A 200 13.55 1.27 2.02
N LEU A 201 14.31 1.65 1.01
CA LEU A 201 13.87 2.49 -0.10
C LEU A 201 14.28 1.85 -1.43
N ILE A 202 13.35 1.81 -2.37
CA ILE A 202 13.64 1.54 -3.78
C ILE A 202 13.16 2.75 -4.57
N LYS A 203 14.09 3.44 -5.24
CA LYS A 203 13.78 4.53 -6.17
C LYS A 203 14.22 4.13 -7.57
N VAL A 204 13.28 4.09 -8.49
CA VAL A 204 13.55 3.75 -9.89
C VAL A 204 13.02 4.88 -10.78
N VAL A 205 13.90 5.40 -11.63
CA VAL A 205 13.56 6.42 -12.62
C VAL A 205 13.93 5.90 -14.00
N MET A 206 12.93 5.69 -14.84
CA MET A 206 13.09 5.27 -16.22
C MET A 206 12.90 6.49 -17.13
N ARG A 207 13.94 6.87 -17.86
CA ARG A 207 13.96 8.05 -18.75
C ARG A 207 14.02 7.63 -20.22
N PRO A 208 13.55 8.48 -21.16
CA PRO A 208 13.75 8.24 -22.59
C PRO A 208 15.24 8.38 -22.96
N GLU A 209 15.70 7.61 -23.93
CA GLU A 209 16.97 7.90 -24.61
C GLU A 209 16.88 9.24 -25.32
N LYS A 210 18.02 9.96 -25.40
CA LYS A 210 18.13 11.24 -26.12
C LYS A 210 18.11 11.03 -27.62
#